data_8f931b5f0afd24173eb6fab47a008401
#
_entry.id   8f931b5f0afd24173eb6fab47a008401
#
_cell.length_a   1.000
_cell.length_b   1.000
_cell.length_c   1.000
_cell.angle_alpha   90.00
_cell.angle_beta   90.00
_cell.angle_gamma   90.00
#
_symmetry.space_group_name_H-M   'P 1'
#
loop_
_entity.id
_entity.type
_entity.pdbx_description
1 polymer ?
#
loop_
_entity_poly.entity_id
_entity_poly.type
_entity_poly.pdbx_seq_one_letter_code
_entity_poly.pdbx_strand_id
1 'polypeptide(L)'
;NPLTVTWAPHMYTEIGFKNFENWMHVGGLDNILYTPNGVLHRELTRNAFLNLLHPFQPFIIGQRIIGPSMAKKFGVKLVMYGENQAEYGNAIEENKNALMNMDFFSSDNPHELLFGGVKVEDYIKDNKYSLNDFAPYIAPDRNDLMEAGVEVHYLGYYLKWDPQECYYYAVENTGFESNPVRTEG
;
A
#
# COMPACT_ATOMS: atom_id res chain seq x y z
N ASN A 1 5.60 -8.12 -18.64
CA ASN A 1 4.92 -8.44 -17.37
C ASN A 1 5.01 -7.26 -16.44
N PRO A 2 3.96 -6.89 -15.73
CA PRO A 2 4.04 -5.89 -14.68
C PRO A 2 4.85 -6.46 -13.50
N LEU A 3 5.66 -5.63 -12.87
CA LEU A 3 6.21 -5.89 -11.55
C LEU A 3 5.15 -5.56 -10.52
N THR A 4 4.74 -6.52 -9.72
CA THR A 4 3.77 -6.31 -8.66
C THR A 4 4.47 -6.03 -7.34
N VAL A 5 3.90 -5.17 -6.52
CA VAL A 5 4.44 -4.79 -5.21
C VAL A 5 3.36 -4.95 -4.16
N THR A 6 3.65 -5.73 -3.15
CA THR A 6 2.69 -6.04 -2.08
C THR A 6 3.27 -5.61 -0.73
N TRP A 7 2.52 -4.78 -0.01
CA TRP A 7 2.75 -4.60 1.42
C TRP A 7 2.13 -5.77 2.17
N ALA A 8 2.93 -6.49 2.95
CA ALA A 8 2.47 -7.71 3.62
C ALA A 8 1.25 -7.43 4.52
N PRO A 9 0.16 -8.19 4.38
CA PRO A 9 -0.97 -8.10 5.28
C PRO A 9 -0.57 -8.42 6.73
N HIS A 10 -1.31 -7.92 7.69
CA HIS A 10 -1.05 -8.19 9.12
C HIS A 10 -1.26 -9.65 9.49
N MET A 11 -2.22 -10.29 8.85
CA MET A 11 -2.56 -11.70 9.04
C MET A 11 -3.00 -12.29 7.71
N TYR A 12 -2.61 -13.55 7.50
CA TYR A 12 -3.11 -14.35 6.40
C TYR A 12 -4.08 -15.39 6.96
N THR A 13 -5.21 -15.56 6.28
CA THR A 13 -5.96 -16.82 6.37
C THR A 13 -5.27 -17.85 5.47
N GLU A 14 -5.51 -19.15 5.70
CA GLU A 14 -4.99 -20.19 4.81
C GLU A 14 -5.38 -19.95 3.34
N ILE A 15 -6.67 -19.65 3.12
CA ILE A 15 -7.18 -19.37 1.77
C ILE A 15 -6.59 -18.08 1.20
N GLY A 16 -6.46 -17.02 2.01
CA GLY A 16 -5.85 -15.77 1.57
C GLY A 16 -4.40 -15.94 1.15
N PHE A 17 -3.63 -16.76 1.89
CA PHE A 17 -2.25 -17.06 1.51
C PHE A 17 -2.18 -17.90 0.24
N LYS A 18 -3.01 -18.94 0.11
CA LYS A 18 -3.13 -19.75 -1.10
C LYS A 18 -3.51 -18.92 -2.32
N ASN A 19 -4.47 -18.00 -2.17
CA ASN A 19 -4.87 -17.09 -3.25
C ASN A 19 -3.73 -16.16 -3.67
N PHE A 20 -2.93 -15.69 -2.71
CA PHE A 20 -1.76 -14.88 -3.01
C PHE A 20 -0.70 -15.68 -3.79
N GLU A 21 -0.43 -16.93 -3.40
CA GLU A 21 0.48 -17.82 -4.14
C GLU A 21 -0.05 -18.14 -5.54
N ASN A 22 -1.34 -18.45 -5.66
CA ASN A 22 -1.98 -18.72 -6.95
C ASN A 22 -1.89 -17.51 -7.87
N TRP A 23 -2.15 -16.32 -7.36
CA TRP A 23 -2.05 -15.09 -8.14
C TRP A 23 -0.65 -14.87 -8.73
N MET A 24 0.41 -15.15 -7.98
CA MET A 24 1.78 -15.07 -8.48
C MET A 24 2.11 -16.19 -9.48
N HIS A 25 1.81 -17.44 -9.12
CA HIS A 25 2.23 -18.60 -9.91
C HIS A 25 1.40 -18.77 -11.19
N VAL A 26 0.08 -18.67 -11.09
CA VAL A 26 -0.82 -18.82 -12.25
C VAL A 26 -0.80 -17.54 -13.10
N GLY A 27 -0.75 -16.37 -12.48
CA GLY A 27 -0.62 -15.10 -13.18
C GLY A 27 0.75 -14.90 -13.85
N GLY A 28 1.78 -15.65 -13.43
CA GLY A 28 3.15 -15.53 -13.92
C GLY A 28 3.74 -14.13 -13.66
N LEU A 29 3.41 -13.54 -12.51
CA LEU A 29 3.80 -12.19 -12.13
C LEU A 29 5.03 -12.20 -11.24
N ASP A 30 5.98 -11.31 -11.53
CA ASP A 30 7.03 -10.99 -10.58
C ASP A 30 6.44 -10.18 -9.43
N ASN A 31 6.79 -10.53 -8.19
CA ASN A 31 6.28 -9.86 -6.98
C ASN A 31 7.38 -9.46 -6.01
N ILE A 32 7.28 -8.26 -5.49
CA ILE A 32 8.04 -7.80 -4.32
C ILE A 32 7.09 -7.79 -3.13
N LEU A 33 7.22 -8.77 -2.23
CA LEU A 33 6.52 -8.77 -0.96
C LEU A 33 7.37 -8.03 0.08
N TYR A 34 6.91 -6.86 0.49
CA TYR A 34 7.55 -6.09 1.54
C TYR A 34 6.93 -6.40 2.89
N THR A 35 7.74 -6.96 3.79
CA THR A 35 7.32 -7.27 5.17
C THR A 35 7.99 -6.28 6.12
N PRO A 36 7.25 -5.36 6.76
CA PRO A 36 7.83 -4.41 7.71
C PRO A 36 8.30 -5.10 8.99
N ASN A 37 9.14 -4.41 9.77
CA ASN A 37 9.51 -4.85 11.11
C ASN A 37 8.25 -4.97 11.99
N GLY A 38 7.83 -6.19 12.31
CA GLY A 38 6.56 -6.47 13.00
C GLY A 38 6.51 -5.91 14.42
N VAL A 39 7.64 -5.72 15.09
CA VAL A 39 7.70 -5.12 16.43
C VAL A 39 7.40 -3.62 16.34
N LEU A 40 8.08 -2.92 15.44
CA LEU A 40 7.82 -1.51 15.18
C LEU A 40 6.39 -1.30 14.67
N HIS A 41 5.95 -2.07 13.67
CA HIS A 41 4.62 -1.92 13.09
C HIS A 41 3.51 -2.07 14.12
N ARG A 42 3.64 -3.02 15.05
CA ARG A 42 2.70 -3.21 16.17
C ARG A 42 2.66 -1.99 17.10
N GLU A 43 3.82 -1.40 17.39
CA GLU A 43 3.90 -0.20 18.24
C GLU A 43 3.27 1.01 17.56
N LEU A 44 3.55 1.21 16.28
CA LEU A 44 2.92 2.26 15.47
C LEU A 44 1.39 2.08 15.42
N THR A 45 0.91 0.85 15.22
CA THR A 45 -0.51 0.52 15.20
C THR A 45 -1.18 0.81 16.55
N ARG A 46 -0.52 0.43 17.66
CA ARG A 46 -1.03 0.71 19.01
C ARG A 46 -1.14 2.22 19.25
N ASN A 47 -0.12 2.98 18.92
CA ASN A 47 -0.13 4.44 19.10
C ASN A 47 -1.16 5.11 18.19
N ALA A 48 -1.29 4.66 16.95
CA ALA A 48 -2.31 5.14 16.02
C ALA A 48 -3.74 4.87 16.56
N PHE A 49 -3.96 3.71 17.18
CA PHE A 49 -5.23 3.42 17.81
C PHE A 49 -5.50 4.32 19.03
N LEU A 50 -4.52 4.46 19.92
CA LEU A 50 -4.70 5.22 21.17
C LEU A 50 -4.83 6.72 20.94
N ASN A 51 -4.07 7.28 20.00
CA ASN A 51 -3.99 8.73 19.80
C ASN A 51 -4.93 9.23 18.69
N LEU A 52 -5.21 8.39 17.68
CA LEU A 52 -5.95 8.79 16.48
C LEU A 52 -7.25 8.01 16.29
N LEU A 53 -7.51 6.99 17.11
CA LEU A 53 -8.61 6.02 16.93
C LEU A 53 -8.59 5.35 15.54
N HIS A 54 -7.42 5.22 14.94
CA HIS A 54 -7.24 4.73 13.58
C HIS A 54 -6.09 3.72 13.47
N PRO A 55 -6.30 2.44 13.85
CA PRO A 55 -5.24 1.43 13.92
C PRO A 55 -4.58 1.11 12.58
N PHE A 56 -5.25 1.36 11.48
CA PHE A 56 -4.74 1.05 10.14
C PHE A 56 -3.80 2.12 9.56
N GLN A 57 -3.60 3.25 10.24
CA GLN A 57 -2.78 4.35 9.72
C GLN A 57 -1.39 3.90 9.23
N PRO A 58 -0.58 3.14 10.00
CA PRO A 58 0.74 2.73 9.54
C PRO A 58 0.68 1.81 8.31
N PHE A 59 -0.31 0.93 8.25
CA PHE A 59 -0.54 0.04 7.12
C PHE A 59 -0.87 0.85 5.85
N ILE A 60 -1.80 1.79 5.95
CA ILE A 60 -2.21 2.65 4.84
C ILE A 60 -1.05 3.49 4.33
N ILE A 61 -0.22 4.05 5.24
CA ILE A 61 0.97 4.80 4.85
C ILE A 61 1.90 3.90 4.04
N GLY A 62 2.28 2.73 4.57
CA GLY A 62 3.15 1.79 3.88
C GLY A 62 2.61 1.37 2.52
N GLN A 63 1.34 1.03 2.45
CA GLN A 63 0.66 0.63 1.22
C GLN A 63 0.68 1.73 0.14
N ARG A 64 0.49 2.99 0.55
CA ARG A 64 0.49 4.12 -0.39
C ARG A 64 1.86 4.46 -0.96
N ILE A 65 2.92 4.33 -0.17
CA ILE A 65 4.24 4.80 -0.56
C ILE A 65 5.12 3.71 -1.18
N ILE A 66 4.83 2.43 -0.93
CA ILE A 66 5.71 1.34 -1.38
C ILE A 66 5.77 1.22 -2.91
N GLY A 67 4.64 1.38 -3.59
CA GLY A 67 4.57 1.35 -5.05
C GLY A 67 5.45 2.42 -5.70
N PRO A 68 5.23 3.72 -5.41
CA PRO A 68 6.07 4.82 -5.95
C PRO A 68 7.54 4.70 -5.55
N SER A 69 7.84 4.23 -4.32
CA SER A 69 9.22 4.02 -3.86
C SER A 69 9.93 2.93 -4.67
N MET A 70 9.25 1.83 -4.95
CA MET A 70 9.80 0.76 -5.77
C MET A 70 9.91 1.18 -7.25
N ALA A 71 8.93 1.92 -7.75
CA ALA A 71 8.98 2.49 -9.10
C ALA A 71 10.22 3.36 -9.30
N LYS A 72 10.48 4.29 -8.38
CA LYS A 72 11.72 5.09 -8.38
C LYS A 72 12.97 4.20 -8.34
N LYS A 73 12.99 3.23 -7.42
CA LYS A 73 14.15 2.33 -7.22
C LYS A 73 14.48 1.49 -8.45
N PHE A 74 13.46 1.02 -9.18
CA PHE A 74 13.62 0.16 -10.36
C PHE A 74 13.55 0.91 -11.69
N GLY A 75 13.42 2.23 -11.68
CA GLY A 75 13.32 3.03 -12.91
C GLY A 75 12.01 2.80 -13.67
N VAL A 76 10.95 2.37 -12.99
CA VAL A 76 9.61 2.21 -13.56
C VAL A 76 8.87 3.53 -13.45
N LYS A 77 8.26 3.99 -14.55
CA LYS A 77 7.60 5.29 -14.57
C LYS A 77 6.12 5.24 -14.22
N LEU A 78 5.46 4.13 -14.47
CA LEU A 78 4.02 3.99 -14.27
C LEU A 78 3.72 3.02 -13.14
N VAL A 79 2.97 3.50 -12.16
CA VAL A 79 2.39 2.71 -11.07
C VAL A 79 0.88 2.66 -11.23
N MET A 80 0.29 1.46 -11.16
CA MET A 80 -1.15 1.26 -11.19
C MET A 80 -1.63 0.72 -9.85
N TYR A 81 -2.57 1.43 -9.21
CA TYR A 81 -3.34 0.88 -8.10
C TYR A 81 -4.60 0.22 -8.65
N GLY A 82 -4.87 -1.01 -8.19
CA GLY A 82 -6.04 -1.79 -8.63
C GLY A 82 -7.37 -1.26 -8.12
N GLU A 83 -7.33 -0.42 -7.09
CA GLU A 83 -8.50 0.18 -6.48
C GLU A 83 -9.09 1.31 -7.33
N ASN A 84 -10.30 1.73 -6.93
CA ASN A 84 -10.94 2.93 -7.45
C ASN A 84 -10.73 4.08 -6.47
N GLN A 85 -10.43 5.27 -6.97
CA GLN A 85 -10.24 6.47 -6.15
C GLN A 85 -11.47 6.78 -5.26
N ALA A 86 -12.68 6.48 -5.73
CA ALA A 86 -13.91 6.68 -4.97
C ALA A 86 -13.99 5.83 -3.68
N GLU A 87 -13.28 4.72 -3.60
CA GLU A 87 -13.26 3.84 -2.41
C GLU A 87 -12.57 4.49 -1.22
N TYR A 88 -11.74 5.49 -1.45
CA TYR A 88 -11.01 6.20 -0.40
C TYR A 88 -11.78 7.40 0.17
N GLY A 89 -13.02 7.64 -0.26
CA GLY A 89 -13.83 8.77 0.20
C GLY A 89 -13.32 10.13 -0.27
N ASN A 90 -12.57 10.16 -1.35
CA ASN A 90 -12.04 11.40 -1.93
C ASN A 90 -13.15 12.30 -2.49
N ALA A 91 -12.85 13.58 -2.64
CA ALA A 91 -13.76 14.55 -3.23
C ALA A 91 -14.13 14.15 -4.67
N ILE A 92 -15.38 14.40 -5.08
CA ILE A 92 -15.89 14.04 -6.42
C ILE A 92 -15.02 14.61 -7.54
N GLU A 93 -14.43 15.78 -7.33
CA GLU A 93 -13.55 16.43 -8.32
C GLU A 93 -12.25 15.65 -8.53
N GLU A 94 -11.71 15.02 -7.49
CA GLU A 94 -10.51 14.18 -7.57
C GLU A 94 -10.77 12.88 -8.34
N ASN A 95 -12.01 12.37 -8.27
CA ASN A 95 -12.41 11.16 -8.98
C ASN A 95 -12.50 11.33 -10.51
N LYS A 96 -12.39 12.55 -11.02
CA LYS A 96 -12.39 12.84 -12.46
C LYS A 96 -11.01 12.68 -13.10
N ASN A 97 -9.97 12.47 -12.32
CA ASN A 97 -8.60 12.33 -12.81
C ASN A 97 -8.08 10.90 -12.58
N ALA A 98 -7.45 10.34 -13.59
CA ALA A 98 -6.78 9.04 -13.48
C ALA A 98 -5.54 9.11 -12.57
N LEU A 99 -4.86 10.26 -12.59
CA LEU A 99 -3.62 10.49 -11.88
C LEU A 99 -3.90 10.74 -10.38
N MET A 100 -3.24 9.96 -9.53
CA MET A 100 -3.27 10.17 -8.08
C MET A 100 -2.52 11.46 -7.72
N ASN A 101 -3.10 12.27 -6.84
CA ASN A 101 -2.42 13.46 -6.33
C ASN A 101 -1.15 13.05 -5.56
N MET A 102 -0.03 13.68 -5.87
CA MET A 102 1.26 13.40 -5.25
C MET A 102 1.27 13.60 -3.73
N ASP A 103 0.40 14.43 -3.18
CA ASP A 103 0.27 14.65 -1.74
C ASP A 103 -0.08 13.37 -0.96
N PHE A 104 -0.65 12.36 -1.64
CA PHE A 104 -0.98 11.09 -1.00
C PHE A 104 0.23 10.16 -0.81
N PHE A 105 1.29 10.28 -1.61
CA PHE A 105 2.39 9.33 -1.63
C PHE A 105 3.79 9.95 -1.65
N SER A 106 3.89 11.28 -1.65
CA SER A 106 5.16 12.01 -1.58
C SER A 106 5.17 13.02 -0.43
N SER A 107 6.35 13.52 -0.07
CA SER A 107 6.51 14.55 0.94
C SER A 107 7.50 15.61 0.47
N ASP A 108 7.17 16.87 0.73
CA ASP A 108 8.10 18.00 0.54
C ASP A 108 9.02 18.17 1.77
N ASN A 109 8.68 17.52 2.89
CA ASN A 109 9.41 17.64 4.14
C ASN A 109 9.47 16.28 4.88
N PRO A 110 10.31 15.34 4.41
CA PRO A 110 10.37 14.00 4.96
C PRO A 110 10.90 13.94 6.41
N HIS A 111 11.27 15.07 7.00
CA HIS A 111 11.84 15.13 8.36
C HIS A 111 10.80 15.41 9.45
N GLU A 112 9.61 15.90 9.12
CA GLU A 112 8.51 16.12 10.08
C GLU A 112 7.55 14.93 10.12
N LEU A 113 8.05 13.78 10.56
CA LEU A 113 7.30 12.53 10.51
C LEU A 113 6.57 12.25 11.82
N LEU A 114 5.25 12.10 11.70
CA LEU A 114 4.37 11.69 12.78
C LEU A 114 3.77 10.31 12.44
N PHE A 115 4.00 9.32 13.28
CA PHE A 115 3.36 8.02 13.17
C PHE A 115 2.55 7.73 14.42
N GLY A 116 1.26 7.45 14.24
CA GLY A 116 0.36 7.25 15.37
C GLY A 116 0.25 8.46 16.29
N GLY A 117 0.40 9.68 15.76
CA GLY A 117 0.38 10.92 16.55
C GLY A 117 1.65 11.18 17.37
N VAL A 118 2.71 10.38 17.18
CA VAL A 118 4.00 10.50 17.89
C VAL A 118 5.10 10.82 16.88
N LYS A 119 6.00 11.73 17.25
CA LYS A 119 7.15 12.09 16.40
C LYS A 119 8.14 10.93 16.31
N VAL A 120 8.76 10.76 15.16
CA VAL A 120 9.81 9.74 14.95
C VAL A 120 10.96 9.93 15.94
N GLU A 121 11.33 11.17 16.24
CA GLU A 121 12.34 11.52 17.22
C GLU A 121 12.07 10.91 18.60
N ASP A 122 10.79 10.81 19.00
CA ASP A 122 10.42 10.24 20.30
C ASP A 122 10.55 8.72 20.31
N TYR A 123 10.36 8.05 19.17
CA TYR A 123 10.60 6.60 19.06
C TYR A 123 12.09 6.22 19.11
N ILE A 124 12.98 7.10 18.64
CA ILE A 124 14.41 6.81 18.56
C ILE A 124 15.21 7.26 19.79
N LYS A 125 14.61 8.07 20.68
CA LYS A 125 15.28 8.61 21.88
C LYS A 125 15.97 7.53 22.75
N ASP A 126 15.34 6.38 22.91
CA ASP A 126 15.82 5.30 23.78
C ASP A 126 16.71 4.28 23.05
N ASN A 127 17.16 4.60 21.84
CA ASN A 127 17.94 3.70 20.97
C ASN A 127 17.27 2.33 20.70
N LYS A 128 15.96 2.23 20.90
CA LYS A 128 15.19 1.04 20.58
C LYS A 128 15.01 0.88 19.06
N TYR A 129 14.86 2.01 18.37
CA TYR A 129 14.76 2.10 16.92
C TYR A 129 15.75 3.11 16.38
N SER A 130 16.11 2.95 15.12
CA SER A 130 16.88 3.90 14.33
C SER A 130 15.96 4.56 13.27
N LEU A 131 16.38 5.67 12.71
CA LEU A 131 15.64 6.31 11.60
C LEU A 131 15.46 5.34 10.41
N ASN A 132 16.43 4.45 10.19
CA ASN A 132 16.34 3.46 9.11
C ASN A 132 15.19 2.46 9.28
N ASP A 133 14.78 2.17 10.53
CA ASP A 133 13.62 1.29 10.78
C ASP A 133 12.31 1.91 10.28
N PHE A 134 12.25 3.25 10.20
CA PHE A 134 11.11 3.99 9.68
C PHE A 134 11.14 4.20 8.17
N ALA A 135 12.24 3.89 7.49
CA ALA A 135 12.38 4.11 6.04
C ALA A 135 11.18 3.58 5.21
N PRO A 136 10.54 2.45 5.56
CA PRO A 136 9.38 1.94 4.83
C PRO A 136 8.11 2.80 4.96
N TYR A 137 8.07 3.68 5.94
CA TYR A 137 6.94 4.58 6.22
C TYR A 137 7.22 6.02 5.81
N ILE A 138 8.44 6.31 5.34
CA ILE A 138 8.84 7.63 4.89
C ILE A 138 8.48 7.78 3.42
N ALA A 139 7.59 8.73 3.12
CA ALA A 139 7.22 9.03 1.76
C ALA A 139 8.45 9.52 0.97
N PRO A 140 8.63 9.10 -0.28
CA PRO A 140 9.70 9.59 -1.13
C PRO A 140 9.56 11.10 -1.36
N ASP A 141 10.70 11.77 -1.55
CA ASP A 141 10.73 13.18 -1.89
C ASP A 141 10.00 13.44 -3.22
N ARG A 142 9.20 14.51 -3.25
CA ARG A 142 8.39 14.88 -4.40
C ARG A 142 9.22 15.17 -5.64
N ASN A 143 10.30 15.95 -5.48
CA ASN A 143 11.14 16.33 -6.60
C ASN A 143 11.86 15.11 -7.18
N ASP A 144 12.30 14.20 -6.33
CA ASP A 144 12.92 12.95 -6.76
C ASP A 144 11.98 12.08 -7.60
N LEU A 145 10.69 12.02 -7.25
CA LEU A 145 9.68 11.31 -8.03
C LEU A 145 9.39 12.00 -9.36
N MET A 146 9.33 13.33 -9.35
CA MET A 146 9.14 14.13 -10.56
C MET A 146 10.32 13.98 -11.54
N GLU A 147 11.56 14.05 -11.03
CA GLU A 147 12.76 13.83 -11.83
C GLU A 147 12.83 12.41 -12.40
N ALA A 148 12.40 11.41 -11.63
CA ALA A 148 12.29 10.04 -12.08
C ALA A 148 11.14 9.82 -13.08
N GLY A 149 10.23 10.78 -13.22
CA GLY A 149 9.05 10.70 -14.08
C GLY A 149 8.06 9.64 -13.64
N VAL A 150 7.91 9.45 -12.31
CA VAL A 150 6.97 8.46 -11.74
C VAL A 150 5.57 9.05 -11.70
N GLU A 151 4.63 8.37 -12.34
CA GLU A 151 3.20 8.66 -12.31
C GLU A 151 2.45 7.52 -11.65
N VAL A 152 1.48 7.86 -10.80
CA VAL A 152 0.62 6.90 -10.09
C VAL A 152 -0.81 7.07 -10.56
N HIS A 153 -1.42 5.98 -11.04
CA HIS A 153 -2.75 5.99 -11.61
C HIS A 153 -3.66 4.97 -10.91
N TYR A 154 -4.95 5.24 -10.93
CA TYR A 154 -5.99 4.30 -10.53
C TYR A 154 -6.48 3.49 -11.74
N LEU A 155 -6.37 2.18 -11.67
CA LEU A 155 -6.81 1.28 -12.74
C LEU A 155 -8.32 1.38 -12.99
N GLY A 156 -9.09 1.55 -11.92
CA GLY A 156 -10.55 1.71 -12.00
C GLY A 156 -11.03 2.93 -12.79
N TYR A 157 -10.14 3.89 -13.13
CA TYR A 157 -10.46 4.96 -14.04
C TYR A 157 -10.51 4.48 -15.50
N TYR A 158 -9.67 3.51 -15.86
CA TYR A 158 -9.55 2.99 -17.23
C TYR A 158 -10.46 1.79 -17.48
N LEU A 159 -10.70 0.99 -16.44
CA LEU A 159 -11.52 -0.22 -16.51
C LEU A 159 -12.73 -0.07 -15.59
N LYS A 160 -13.90 -0.44 -16.12
CA LYS A 160 -15.10 -0.51 -15.29
C LYS A 160 -14.89 -1.54 -14.20
N TRP A 161 -14.98 -1.10 -12.95
CA TRP A 161 -14.92 -1.98 -11.80
C TRP A 161 -16.28 -2.64 -11.56
N ASP A 162 -16.34 -3.95 -11.70
CA ASP A 162 -17.46 -4.77 -11.30
C ASP A 162 -16.93 -5.91 -10.40
N PRO A 163 -17.14 -5.82 -9.07
CA PRO A 163 -16.59 -6.80 -8.13
C PRO A 163 -17.01 -8.23 -8.43
N GLN A 164 -18.25 -8.42 -8.90
CA GLN A 164 -18.79 -9.76 -9.17
C GLN A 164 -18.17 -10.37 -10.42
N GLU A 165 -17.99 -9.58 -11.47
CA GLU A 165 -17.30 -10.04 -12.69
C GLU A 165 -15.83 -10.35 -12.40
N CYS A 166 -15.15 -9.50 -11.64
CA CYS A 166 -13.77 -9.73 -11.22
C CYS A 166 -13.62 -11.00 -10.39
N TYR A 167 -14.57 -11.27 -9.50
CA TYR A 167 -14.58 -12.50 -8.70
C TYR A 167 -14.71 -13.75 -9.59
N TYR A 168 -15.68 -13.77 -10.51
CA TYR A 168 -15.85 -14.93 -11.43
C TYR A 168 -14.61 -15.12 -12.31
N TYR A 169 -14.07 -14.04 -12.85
CA TYR A 169 -12.85 -14.10 -13.64
C TYR A 169 -11.68 -14.68 -12.83
N ALA A 170 -11.50 -14.24 -11.58
CA ALA A 170 -10.44 -14.72 -10.72
C ALA A 170 -10.59 -16.22 -10.42
N VAL A 171 -11.80 -16.69 -10.11
CA VAL A 171 -12.09 -18.12 -9.87
C VAL A 171 -11.75 -18.97 -11.10
N GLU A 172 -12.16 -18.52 -12.28
CA GLU A 172 -11.98 -19.29 -13.52
C GLU A 172 -10.52 -19.28 -14.02
N ASN A 173 -9.79 -18.19 -13.81
CA ASN A 173 -8.51 -17.99 -14.49
C ASN A 173 -7.28 -18.01 -13.59
N THR A 174 -7.43 -17.84 -12.26
CA THR A 174 -6.28 -17.72 -11.35
C THR A 174 -6.25 -18.77 -10.24
N GLY A 175 -7.24 -19.66 -10.19
CA GLY A 175 -7.38 -20.62 -9.09
C GLY A 175 -7.78 -19.96 -7.77
N PHE A 176 -8.39 -18.78 -7.83
CA PHE A 176 -8.90 -18.10 -6.65
C PHE A 176 -10.02 -18.89 -5.97
N GLU A 177 -9.92 -19.05 -4.66
CA GLU A 177 -10.91 -19.74 -3.84
C GLU A 177 -11.56 -18.75 -2.86
N SER A 178 -12.89 -18.82 -2.76
CA SER A 178 -13.60 -18.06 -1.72
C SER A 178 -13.49 -18.77 -0.36
N ASN A 179 -13.49 -17.98 0.71
CA ASN A 179 -13.57 -18.56 2.05
C ASN A 179 -14.94 -19.23 2.24
N PRO A 180 -15.01 -20.54 2.59
CA PRO A 180 -16.26 -21.23 2.82
C PRO A 180 -16.99 -20.78 4.09
N VAL A 181 -16.26 -20.16 5.00
CA VAL A 181 -16.81 -19.60 6.23
C VAL A 181 -17.05 -18.11 6.05
N ARG A 182 -18.29 -17.66 6.24
CA ARG A 182 -18.59 -16.23 6.23
C ARG A 182 -17.80 -15.55 7.35
N THR A 183 -16.80 -14.78 6.96
CA THR A 183 -16.11 -13.88 7.86
C THR A 183 -16.84 -12.56 7.85
N GLU A 184 -17.42 -12.19 8.98
CA GLU A 184 -17.93 -10.83 9.16
C GLU A 184 -16.70 -9.93 9.38
N GLY A 185 -16.35 -9.16 8.38
CA GLY A 185 -15.33 -8.12 8.42
C GLY A 185 -15.96 -6.76 8.27
#